data_1a2e87ba3e1d97a039ebf3fc67a0b8f4
#
_entry.id   1a2e87ba3e1d97a039ebf3fc67a0b8f4
#
_cell.length_a   1.000
_cell.length_b   1.000
_cell.length_c   1.000
_cell.angle_alpha   90.00
_cell.angle_beta   90.00
_cell.angle_gamma   90.00
#
_symmetry.space_group_name_H-M   'P 1'
#
loop_
_entity.id
_entity.type
_entity.pdbx_description
1 polymer ?
#
loop_
_entity_poly.entity_id
_entity_poly.type
_entity_poly.pdbx_seq_one_letter_code
_entity_poly.pdbx_strand_id
1 'polypeptide(L)'
;DHVIYVWIDALSNYITGLGYDVDGNHGELYKKYWPADLHLIGKDILRFHTIYWPIMLMALGVELPKQVFGHPWLLLAKDKKSDDADEQVVKMSKSRGNVIYPDDLVDMFGVDAVRYFVLHEMPFENDGVISWELMVERLNSDLANTLGNLVNRTIAMSNKYFGGAVTHTG
;
A
#
# COMPACT_ATOMS: atom_id res chain seq x y z
N ASP A 1 -31.30 23.02 6.38
CA ASP A 1 -30.10 22.66 7.15
C ASP A 1 -28.99 22.36 6.15
N HIS A 2 -27.79 22.92 6.40
CA HIS A 2 -26.59 22.67 5.59
C HIS A 2 -25.60 21.86 6.39
N VAL A 3 -24.84 21.00 5.72
CA VAL A 3 -23.75 20.22 6.32
C VAL A 3 -22.43 20.64 5.72
N ILE A 4 -21.37 20.61 6.51
CA ILE A 4 -20.01 20.83 6.03
C ILE A 4 -19.60 19.60 5.23
N TYR A 5 -19.00 19.85 4.06
CA TYR A 5 -18.51 18.77 3.21
C TYR A 5 -17.33 18.08 3.86
N VAL A 6 -17.47 16.77 4.10
CA VAL A 6 -16.50 15.96 4.87
C VAL A 6 -15.04 16.06 4.37
N TRP A 7 -14.84 16.30 3.09
CA TRP A 7 -13.50 16.41 2.52
C TRP A 7 -12.72 17.65 2.94
N ILE A 8 -13.39 18.70 3.42
CA ILE A 8 -12.69 19.85 4.01
C ILE A 8 -11.98 19.40 5.28
N ASP A 9 -12.67 18.66 6.15
CA ASP A 9 -12.11 18.10 7.37
C ASP A 9 -11.03 17.05 7.06
N ALA A 10 -11.35 16.08 6.21
CA ALA A 10 -10.45 14.98 5.86
C ALA A 10 -9.11 15.46 5.26
N LEU A 11 -9.15 16.45 4.36
CA LEU A 11 -7.94 16.99 3.72
C LEU A 11 -7.14 17.88 4.67
N SER A 12 -7.81 18.74 5.45
CA SER A 12 -7.14 19.61 6.42
C SER A 12 -6.35 18.81 7.46
N ASN A 13 -6.75 17.58 7.76
CA ASN A 13 -6.08 16.73 8.73
C ASN A 13 -4.60 16.45 8.37
N TYR A 14 -4.22 16.51 7.10
CA TYR A 14 -2.83 16.34 6.69
C TYR A 14 -1.90 17.39 7.30
N ILE A 15 -2.36 18.63 7.45
CA ILE A 15 -1.55 19.69 8.05
C ILE A 15 -1.88 19.91 9.53
N THR A 16 -3.16 19.82 9.93
CA THR A 16 -3.54 20.00 11.34
C THR A 16 -2.98 18.91 12.25
N GLY A 17 -2.93 17.68 11.77
CA GLY A 17 -2.29 16.55 12.48
C GLY A 17 -0.78 16.74 12.69
N LEU A 18 -0.13 17.55 11.85
CA LEU A 18 1.28 17.92 12.00
C LEU A 18 1.49 19.16 12.88
N GLY A 19 0.42 19.85 13.28
CA GLY A 19 0.49 21.07 14.09
C GLY A 19 0.60 22.35 13.27
N TYR A 20 -0.08 22.41 12.11
CA TYR A 20 -0.28 23.65 11.38
C TYR A 20 -1.04 24.65 12.26
N ASP A 21 -0.58 25.89 12.28
CA ASP A 21 -1.16 27.00 13.01
C ASP A 21 -1.39 28.18 12.07
N VAL A 22 -2.59 28.75 12.10
CA VAL A 22 -2.98 29.88 11.23
C VAL A 22 -2.23 31.18 11.54
N ASP A 23 -1.74 31.33 12.78
CA ASP A 23 -0.97 32.49 13.22
C ASP A 23 0.55 32.32 12.98
N GLY A 24 0.95 31.22 12.33
CA GLY A 24 2.33 30.93 11.97
C GLY A 24 3.18 30.25 13.07
N ASN A 25 2.58 29.93 14.23
CA ASN A 25 3.27 29.23 15.32
C ASN A 25 3.25 27.71 15.11
N HIS A 26 3.66 27.27 13.92
CA HIS A 26 3.60 25.87 13.52
C HIS A 26 4.38 24.94 14.46
N GLY A 27 3.82 23.75 14.69
CA GLY A 27 4.47 22.67 15.43
C GLY A 27 5.72 22.12 14.74
N GLU A 28 6.55 21.41 15.50
CA GLU A 28 7.82 20.86 15.01
C GLU A 28 7.62 19.80 13.93
N LEU A 29 6.54 19.00 14.01
CA LEU A 29 6.22 18.01 12.99
C LEU A 29 5.86 18.67 11.66
N TYR A 30 5.11 19.76 11.68
CA TYR A 30 4.78 20.52 10.47
C TYR A 30 6.05 21.07 9.80
N LYS A 31 6.90 21.72 10.56
CA LYS A 31 8.17 22.28 10.05
C LYS A 31 9.10 21.20 9.47
N LYS A 32 9.04 19.98 10.00
CA LYS A 32 9.89 18.88 9.58
C LYS A 32 9.35 18.12 8.37
N TYR A 33 8.04 17.91 8.28
CA TYR A 33 7.44 16.98 7.34
C TYR A 33 6.57 17.64 6.26
N TRP A 34 6.25 18.94 6.41
CA TRP A 34 5.55 19.63 5.35
C TRP A 34 6.51 20.49 4.52
N PRO A 35 6.39 20.52 3.16
CA PRO A 35 5.40 19.82 2.35
C PRO A 35 5.66 18.31 2.27
N ALA A 36 4.58 17.53 2.11
CA ALA A 36 4.67 16.10 1.90
C ALA A 36 5.40 15.79 0.59
N ASP A 37 6.33 14.83 0.62
CA ASP A 37 7.00 14.35 -0.60
C ASP A 37 6.03 13.59 -1.49
N LEU A 38 5.15 12.79 -0.88
CA LEU A 38 4.17 11.97 -1.57
C LEU A 38 2.87 11.84 -0.77
N HIS A 39 1.74 12.10 -1.41
CA HIS A 39 0.43 11.60 -0.99
C HIS A 39 0.15 10.29 -1.73
N LEU A 40 0.23 9.16 -1.01
CA LEU A 40 -0.12 7.84 -1.52
C LEU A 40 -1.56 7.53 -1.13
N ILE A 41 -2.44 7.43 -2.10
CA ILE A 41 -3.89 7.33 -1.91
C ILE A 41 -4.52 6.28 -2.82
N GLY A 42 -5.77 5.89 -2.55
CA GLY A 42 -6.56 5.11 -3.50
C GLY A 42 -6.98 5.95 -4.73
N LYS A 43 -7.04 5.34 -5.90
CA LYS A 43 -7.42 6.02 -7.15
C LYS A 43 -8.82 6.67 -7.10
N ASP A 44 -9.70 6.17 -6.27
CA ASP A 44 -11.08 6.66 -6.11
C ASP A 44 -11.16 8.05 -5.46
N ILE A 45 -10.14 8.44 -4.70
CA ILE A 45 -10.06 9.74 -4.05
C ILE A 45 -9.04 10.68 -4.71
N LEU A 46 -8.58 10.36 -5.91
CA LEU A 46 -7.57 11.14 -6.63
C LEU A 46 -8.01 12.59 -6.86
N ARG A 47 -9.28 12.81 -7.26
CA ARG A 47 -9.84 14.15 -7.49
C ARG A 47 -9.71 15.06 -6.27
N PHE A 48 -9.94 14.52 -5.07
CA PHE A 48 -9.88 15.29 -3.84
C PHE A 48 -8.45 15.75 -3.53
N HIS A 49 -7.46 14.94 -3.86
CA HIS A 49 -6.05 15.22 -3.57
C HIS A 49 -5.34 16.01 -4.68
N THR A 50 -5.86 15.99 -5.91
CA THR A 50 -5.24 16.69 -7.05
C THR A 50 -5.95 17.97 -7.45
N ILE A 51 -7.19 18.19 -7.01
CA ILE A 51 -7.96 19.40 -7.32
C ILE A 51 -8.30 20.16 -6.04
N TYR A 52 -9.12 19.57 -5.16
CA TYR A 52 -9.63 20.30 -3.99
C TYR A 52 -8.53 20.62 -2.98
N TRP A 53 -7.67 19.67 -2.68
CA TRP A 53 -6.59 19.88 -1.72
C TRP A 53 -5.60 20.97 -2.15
N PRO A 54 -5.07 20.96 -3.38
CA PRO A 54 -4.26 22.07 -3.87
C PRO A 54 -4.96 23.44 -3.79
N ILE A 55 -6.26 23.50 -4.16
CA ILE A 55 -7.02 24.75 -4.07
C ILE A 55 -7.08 25.26 -2.62
N MET A 56 -7.34 24.38 -1.65
CA MET A 56 -7.37 24.73 -0.23
C MET A 56 -6.00 25.25 0.25
N LEU A 57 -4.92 24.56 -0.09
CA LEU A 57 -3.55 24.95 0.27
C LEU A 57 -3.16 26.30 -0.36
N MET A 58 -3.49 26.50 -1.64
CA MET A 58 -3.25 27.77 -2.32
C MET A 58 -4.03 28.92 -1.68
N ALA A 59 -5.27 28.70 -1.28
CA ALA A 59 -6.09 29.68 -0.57
C ALA A 59 -5.53 30.04 0.79
N LEU A 60 -4.84 29.12 1.46
CA LEU A 60 -4.15 29.33 2.74
C LEU A 60 -2.73 29.91 2.56
N GLY A 61 -2.20 29.99 1.35
CA GLY A 61 -0.81 30.35 1.09
C GLY A 61 0.20 29.30 1.57
N VAL A 62 -0.23 28.02 1.66
CA VAL A 62 0.57 26.89 2.12
C VAL A 62 1.18 26.17 0.91
N GLU A 63 2.42 25.72 1.06
CA GLU A 63 3.15 24.98 0.03
C GLU A 63 2.44 23.67 -0.34
N LEU A 64 2.44 23.34 -1.64
CA LEU A 64 1.77 22.14 -2.14
C LEU A 64 2.62 20.86 -1.90
N PRO A 65 1.98 19.68 -1.77
CA PRO A 65 2.68 18.40 -1.82
C PRO A 65 3.46 18.25 -3.13
N LYS A 66 4.60 17.59 -3.08
CA LYS A 66 5.46 17.42 -4.26
C LYS A 66 4.87 16.43 -5.27
N GLN A 67 4.19 15.40 -4.79
CA GLN A 67 3.60 14.36 -5.62
C GLN A 67 2.33 13.79 -5.00
N VAL A 68 1.38 13.42 -5.87
CA VAL A 68 0.21 12.59 -5.51
C VAL A 68 0.22 11.35 -6.39
N PHE A 69 0.11 10.18 -5.78
CA PHE A 69 0.02 8.90 -6.48
C PHE A 69 -1.24 8.15 -6.05
N GLY A 70 -2.12 7.86 -7.02
CA GLY A 70 -3.34 7.08 -6.80
C GLY A 70 -3.09 5.62 -7.17
N HIS A 71 -3.00 4.73 -6.16
CA HIS A 71 -2.84 3.30 -6.42
C HIS A 71 -4.16 2.64 -6.82
N PRO A 72 -4.11 1.56 -7.62
CA PRO A 72 -5.27 0.76 -8.00
C PRO A 72 -5.92 0.06 -6.80
N TRP A 73 -7.08 -0.54 -7.04
CA TRP A 73 -7.76 -1.34 -6.03
C TRP A 73 -7.17 -2.74 -5.94
N LEU A 74 -7.28 -3.32 -4.74
CA LEU A 74 -7.10 -4.75 -4.52
C LEU A 74 -8.49 -5.38 -4.48
N LEU A 75 -8.79 -6.23 -5.46
CA LEU A 75 -10.07 -6.88 -5.63
C LEU A 75 -10.00 -8.31 -5.09
N LEU A 76 -11.11 -8.80 -4.54
CA LEU A 76 -11.22 -10.18 -4.09
C LEU A 76 -11.66 -11.07 -5.25
N ALA A 77 -10.93 -12.16 -5.49
CA ALA A 77 -11.40 -13.20 -6.41
C ALA A 77 -12.67 -13.87 -5.84
N LYS A 78 -13.68 -14.07 -6.66
CA LYS A 78 -14.86 -14.85 -6.26
C LYS A 78 -14.53 -16.34 -6.23
N ASP A 79 -15.08 -17.02 -5.25
CA ASP A 79 -15.08 -18.49 -5.26
C ASP A 79 -15.80 -19.02 -6.51
N LYS A 80 -15.21 -20.03 -7.16
CA LYS A 80 -15.74 -20.68 -8.36
C LYS A 80 -17.14 -21.31 -8.19
N LYS A 81 -17.71 -21.24 -6.98
CA LYS A 81 -19.02 -21.81 -6.62
C LYS A 81 -20.16 -20.80 -6.63
N SER A 82 -19.92 -19.53 -6.95
CA SER A 82 -21.02 -18.53 -7.04
C SER A 82 -21.67 -18.59 -8.41
N ASP A 83 -23.00 -18.72 -8.45
CA ASP A 83 -23.82 -18.89 -9.67
C ASP A 83 -23.82 -17.69 -10.65
N ASP A 84 -23.22 -16.55 -10.29
CA ASP A 84 -23.03 -15.40 -11.17
C ASP A 84 -21.74 -15.53 -11.98
N ALA A 85 -21.85 -16.05 -13.18
CA ALA A 85 -20.72 -16.35 -14.07
C ALA A 85 -20.02 -15.10 -14.67
N ASP A 86 -20.59 -13.91 -14.57
CA ASP A 86 -20.10 -12.74 -15.30
C ASP A 86 -19.08 -11.87 -14.53
N GLU A 87 -18.98 -11.94 -13.22
CA GLU A 87 -17.97 -11.21 -12.45
C GLU A 87 -17.00 -12.14 -11.75
N GLN A 88 -15.77 -12.23 -12.25
CA GLN A 88 -14.70 -13.05 -11.66
C GLN A 88 -14.08 -12.43 -10.40
N VAL A 89 -14.24 -11.12 -10.20
CA VAL A 89 -13.66 -10.37 -9.09
C VAL A 89 -14.67 -9.41 -8.49
N VAL A 90 -14.55 -9.14 -7.18
CA VAL A 90 -15.44 -8.22 -6.47
C VAL A 90 -14.65 -7.22 -5.62
N LYS A 91 -15.16 -6.00 -5.53
CA LYS A 91 -14.63 -4.99 -4.61
C LYS A 91 -14.95 -5.41 -3.17
N MET A 92 -13.94 -5.37 -2.30
CA MET A 92 -14.14 -5.56 -0.87
C MET A 92 -15.01 -4.45 -0.28
N SER A 93 -15.95 -4.82 0.58
CA SER A 93 -16.84 -3.88 1.24
C SER A 93 -17.23 -4.37 2.63
N LYS A 94 -17.09 -3.52 3.64
CA LYS A 94 -17.49 -3.84 5.02
C LYS A 94 -18.97 -4.21 5.12
N SER A 95 -19.82 -3.54 4.36
CA SER A 95 -21.27 -3.83 4.33
C SER A 95 -21.62 -5.18 3.71
N ARG A 96 -20.76 -5.73 2.86
CA ARG A 96 -20.90 -7.06 2.25
C ARG A 96 -20.26 -8.18 3.05
N GLY A 97 -19.46 -7.83 4.08
CA GLY A 97 -18.76 -8.82 4.91
C GLY A 97 -17.66 -9.60 4.19
N ASN A 98 -17.17 -9.09 3.04
CA ASN A 98 -16.15 -9.75 2.22
C ASN A 98 -14.79 -9.05 2.31
N VAL A 99 -14.48 -8.43 3.44
CA VAL A 99 -13.18 -7.78 3.67
C VAL A 99 -12.19 -8.79 4.22
N ILE A 100 -11.01 -8.85 3.61
CA ILE A 100 -9.84 -9.53 4.18
C ILE A 100 -9.04 -8.49 4.94
N TYR A 101 -8.80 -8.72 6.22
CA TYR A 101 -8.00 -7.83 7.04
C TYR A 101 -6.51 -8.19 6.94
N PRO A 102 -5.62 -7.18 6.89
CA PRO A 102 -4.17 -7.43 6.85
C PRO A 102 -3.68 -8.27 8.04
N ASP A 103 -4.26 -8.08 9.22
CA ASP A 103 -3.89 -8.83 10.43
C ASP A 103 -4.15 -10.33 10.26
N ASP A 104 -5.29 -10.72 9.69
CA ASP A 104 -5.62 -12.13 9.41
C ASP A 104 -4.60 -12.75 8.43
N LEU A 105 -4.18 -11.98 7.43
CA LEU A 105 -3.15 -12.43 6.48
C LEU A 105 -1.79 -12.59 7.16
N VAL A 106 -1.42 -11.64 8.02
CA VAL A 106 -0.14 -11.68 8.76
C VAL A 106 -0.10 -12.86 9.73
N ASP A 107 -1.20 -13.14 10.42
CA ASP A 107 -1.30 -14.27 11.34
C ASP A 107 -1.17 -15.62 10.62
N MET A 108 -1.68 -15.72 9.37
CA MET A 108 -1.62 -16.95 8.59
C MET A 108 -0.31 -17.16 7.82
N PHE A 109 0.24 -16.09 7.25
CA PHE A 109 1.35 -16.20 6.28
C PHE A 109 2.64 -15.52 6.76
N GLY A 110 2.58 -14.73 7.82
CA GLY A 110 3.68 -13.89 8.28
C GLY A 110 3.79 -12.57 7.51
N VAL A 111 4.33 -11.55 8.18
CA VAL A 111 4.38 -10.17 7.68
C VAL A 111 5.16 -10.03 6.37
N ASP A 112 6.28 -10.74 6.22
CA ASP A 112 7.14 -10.63 5.03
C ASP A 112 6.45 -11.20 3.78
N ALA A 113 5.74 -12.31 3.92
CA ALA A 113 4.98 -12.91 2.83
C ALA A 113 3.83 -12.00 2.37
N VAL A 114 3.11 -11.39 3.32
CA VAL A 114 2.03 -10.44 3.01
C VAL A 114 2.59 -9.20 2.31
N ARG A 115 3.69 -8.63 2.79
CA ARG A 115 4.34 -7.47 2.15
C ARG A 115 4.82 -7.81 0.74
N TYR A 116 5.47 -8.97 0.56
CA TYR A 116 5.88 -9.44 -0.76
C TYR A 116 4.69 -9.56 -1.70
N PHE A 117 3.61 -10.22 -1.28
CA PHE A 117 2.41 -10.40 -2.07
C PHE A 117 1.80 -9.08 -2.54
N VAL A 118 1.59 -8.15 -1.62
CA VAL A 118 0.99 -6.83 -1.94
C VAL A 118 1.85 -6.07 -2.95
N LEU A 119 3.17 -6.07 -2.77
CA LEU A 119 4.07 -5.36 -3.70
C LEU A 119 4.20 -6.06 -5.06
N HIS A 120 4.02 -7.38 -5.10
CA HIS A 120 4.11 -8.18 -6.32
C HIS A 120 2.82 -8.16 -7.14
N GLU A 121 1.66 -8.31 -6.48
CA GLU A 121 0.36 -8.50 -7.15
C GLU A 121 -0.43 -7.21 -7.36
N MET A 122 0.06 -6.07 -6.87
CA MET A 122 -0.56 -4.76 -7.14
C MET A 122 0.20 -4.02 -8.23
N PRO A 123 -0.17 -4.20 -9.51
CA PRO A 123 0.42 -3.43 -10.60
C PRO A 123 0.01 -1.96 -10.47
N PHE A 124 0.86 -1.03 -10.92
CA PHE A 124 0.57 0.41 -10.84
C PHE A 124 -0.54 0.87 -11.78
N GLU A 125 -0.77 0.16 -12.88
CA GLU A 125 -1.69 0.58 -13.94
C GLU A 125 -3.08 -0.05 -13.83
N ASN A 126 -3.18 -1.24 -13.24
CA ASN A 126 -4.40 -2.03 -13.18
C ASN A 126 -4.72 -2.47 -11.75
N ASP A 127 -5.99 -2.82 -11.52
CA ASP A 127 -6.41 -3.36 -10.24
C ASP A 127 -5.77 -4.73 -10.00
N GLY A 128 -5.27 -4.96 -8.78
CA GLY A 128 -4.73 -6.24 -8.35
C GLY A 128 -5.84 -7.17 -7.86
N VAL A 129 -5.55 -8.45 -7.80
CA VAL A 129 -6.48 -9.47 -7.31
C VAL A 129 -5.85 -10.23 -6.15
N ILE A 130 -6.62 -10.47 -5.11
CA ILE A 130 -6.22 -11.32 -3.99
C ILE A 130 -7.13 -12.56 -3.91
N SER A 131 -6.53 -13.72 -3.74
CA SER A 131 -7.17 -14.94 -3.30
C SER A 131 -6.23 -15.74 -2.40
N TRP A 132 -6.80 -16.68 -1.63
CA TRP A 132 -6.02 -17.55 -0.78
C TRP A 132 -5.07 -18.44 -1.60
N GLU A 133 -5.56 -18.95 -2.73
CA GLU A 133 -4.78 -19.80 -3.66
C GLU A 133 -3.59 -19.04 -4.22
N LEU A 134 -3.79 -17.78 -4.61
CA LEU A 134 -2.72 -16.94 -5.16
C LEU A 134 -1.67 -16.61 -4.08
N MET A 135 -2.10 -16.34 -2.85
CA MET A 135 -1.18 -16.16 -1.71
C MET A 135 -0.29 -17.40 -1.52
N VAL A 136 -0.89 -18.59 -1.46
CA VAL A 136 -0.16 -19.86 -1.30
C VAL A 136 0.76 -20.12 -2.50
N GLU A 137 0.32 -19.82 -3.71
CA GLU A 137 1.13 -19.96 -4.92
C GLU A 137 2.38 -19.08 -4.85
N ARG A 138 2.25 -17.81 -4.52
CA ARG A 138 3.39 -16.89 -4.41
C ARG A 138 4.38 -17.30 -3.31
N LEU A 139 3.87 -17.75 -2.17
CA LEU A 139 4.71 -18.27 -1.11
C LEU A 139 5.57 -19.46 -1.58
N ASN A 140 4.92 -20.42 -2.23
CA ASN A 140 5.59 -21.65 -2.64
C ASN A 140 6.50 -21.43 -3.85
N SER A 141 6.01 -20.76 -4.89
CA SER A 141 6.75 -20.57 -6.14
C SER A 141 7.87 -19.57 -6.00
N ASP A 142 7.58 -18.39 -5.47
CA ASP A 142 8.52 -17.28 -5.51
C ASP A 142 9.46 -17.31 -4.29
N LEU A 143 8.88 -17.38 -3.08
CA LEU A 143 9.70 -17.30 -1.86
C LEU A 143 10.39 -18.63 -1.54
N ALA A 144 9.64 -19.75 -1.53
CA ALA A 144 10.23 -21.04 -1.18
C ALA A 144 11.06 -21.63 -2.33
N ASN A 145 10.47 -21.79 -3.52
CA ASN A 145 11.16 -22.47 -4.61
C ASN A 145 12.18 -21.57 -5.34
N THR A 146 11.86 -20.31 -5.61
CA THR A 146 12.79 -19.43 -6.33
C THR A 146 13.84 -18.85 -5.40
N LEU A 147 13.44 -17.98 -4.47
CA LEU A 147 14.37 -17.33 -3.55
C LEU A 147 15.04 -18.31 -2.59
N GLY A 148 14.26 -19.20 -1.96
CA GLY A 148 14.77 -20.20 -1.03
C GLY A 148 15.78 -21.15 -1.67
N ASN A 149 15.52 -21.62 -2.89
CA ASN A 149 16.48 -22.43 -3.63
C ASN A 149 17.75 -21.67 -4.02
N LEU A 150 17.64 -20.39 -4.41
CA LEU A 150 18.81 -19.56 -4.67
C LEU A 150 19.70 -19.46 -3.43
N VAL A 151 19.12 -19.10 -2.29
CA VAL A 151 19.86 -18.99 -1.01
C VAL A 151 20.48 -20.33 -0.61
N ASN A 152 19.70 -21.41 -0.63
CA ASN A 152 20.16 -22.72 -0.24
C ASN A 152 21.31 -23.23 -1.12
N ARG A 153 21.20 -23.10 -2.44
CA ARG A 153 22.25 -23.48 -3.39
C ARG A 153 23.51 -22.64 -3.22
N THR A 154 23.35 -21.33 -3.03
CA THR A 154 24.47 -20.40 -2.81
C THR A 154 25.23 -20.78 -1.54
N ILE A 155 24.53 -21.00 -0.43
CA ILE A 155 25.14 -21.41 0.84
C ILE A 155 25.82 -22.78 0.70
N ALA A 156 25.15 -23.76 0.08
CA ALA A 156 25.71 -25.09 -0.14
C ALA A 156 27.00 -25.06 -0.98
N MET A 157 27.02 -24.24 -2.04
CA MET A 157 28.22 -24.04 -2.87
C MET A 157 29.33 -23.32 -2.10
N SER A 158 29.00 -22.28 -1.34
CA SER A 158 29.96 -21.57 -0.49
C SER A 158 30.60 -22.53 0.53
N ASN A 159 29.82 -23.34 1.20
CA ASN A 159 30.32 -24.36 2.12
C ASN A 159 31.22 -25.36 1.42
N LYS A 160 30.81 -25.85 0.25
CA LYS A 160 31.57 -26.87 -0.50
C LYS A 160 32.90 -26.38 -1.04
N TYR A 161 32.98 -25.16 -1.58
CA TYR A 161 34.14 -24.64 -2.30
C TYR A 161 34.98 -23.71 -1.47
N PHE A 162 34.44 -23.04 -0.46
CA PHE A 162 35.10 -22.01 0.32
C PHE A 162 35.03 -22.23 1.84
N GLY A 163 34.56 -23.42 2.28
CA GLY A 163 34.43 -23.74 3.70
C GLY A 163 33.46 -22.82 4.46
N GLY A 164 32.52 -22.22 3.76
CA GLY A 164 31.56 -21.27 4.33
C GLY A 164 32.10 -19.86 4.58
N ALA A 165 33.37 -19.62 4.24
CA ALA A 165 33.99 -18.30 4.41
C ALA A 165 33.77 -17.45 3.14
N VAL A 166 33.22 -16.25 3.33
CA VAL A 166 33.13 -15.23 2.28
C VAL A 166 34.18 -14.15 2.59
N THR A 167 35.19 -14.03 1.75
CA THR A 167 36.19 -12.97 1.87
C THR A 167 35.77 -11.79 1.00
N HIS A 168 35.76 -10.61 1.59
CA HIS A 168 35.55 -9.37 0.84
C HIS A 168 36.85 -9.07 0.09
N THR A 169 36.82 -9.21 -1.22
CA THR A 169 37.92 -8.75 -2.08
C THR A 169 37.57 -7.34 -2.55
N GLY A 170 37.95 -6.35 -1.78
CA GLY A 170 37.94 -4.90 -1.95
C GLY A 170 37.18 -4.28 -3.09
#